data_951f84eb88f2de7e0c8ab021abea6a54
#
_entry.id   951f84eb88f2de7e0c8ab021abea6a54
#
_cell.length_a   1.000
_cell.length_b   1.000
_cell.length_c   1.000
_cell.angle_alpha   90.00
_cell.angle_beta   90.00
_cell.angle_gamma   90.00
#
_symmetry.space_group_name_H-M   'P 1'
#
loop_
_entity.id
_entity.type
_entity.pdbx_description
1 polymer ?
#
loop_
_entity_poly.entity_id
_entity_poly.type
_entity_poly.pdbx_seq_one_letter_code
_entity_poly.pdbx_strand_id
1 'polypeptide(L)'
;RKTNLVGTGYVVAFANSSFEALAGIGVFATLGFLAVSSGQQVGDVAEGGIGLAFIAFPTIISHMPGGTVFGVVFFGCLAIAGLTSQISVVEVCIAAIRDKFGLARWAAATAVILPLLIASILLFPTSTGSSTLDIFDKFVCSIGIVSAAIVAMMTISWGLHHLPILQTHLNALSSRRVGWPWRFCVSLLTPAVL
;
A
#
# COMPACT_ATOMS: atom_id res chain seq x y z
N ARG A 1 26.17 -4.44 10.24
CA ARG A 1 25.65 -3.13 10.70
C ARG A 1 24.47 -3.41 11.60
N LYS A 2 24.54 -3.09 12.90
CA LYS A 2 23.42 -3.24 13.83
C LYS A 2 22.39 -2.15 13.50
N THR A 3 21.30 -2.54 12.89
CA THR A 3 20.20 -1.61 12.54
C THR A 3 19.26 -1.54 13.75
N ASN A 4 18.94 -0.34 14.21
CA ASN A 4 17.98 -0.15 15.30
C ASN A 4 16.55 -0.40 14.80
N LEU A 5 16.10 -1.66 14.82
CA LEU A 5 14.83 -2.08 14.22
C LEU A 5 13.61 -1.37 14.83
N VAL A 6 13.57 -1.24 16.15
CA VAL A 6 12.44 -0.58 16.83
C VAL A 6 12.41 0.92 16.51
N GLY A 7 13.57 1.59 16.56
CA GLY A 7 13.65 3.02 16.21
C GLY A 7 13.26 3.29 14.76
N THR A 8 13.77 2.47 13.84
CA THR A 8 13.40 2.56 12.41
C THR A 8 11.90 2.30 12.20
N GLY A 9 11.33 1.29 12.90
CA GLY A 9 9.89 1.01 12.84
C GLY A 9 9.03 2.19 13.26
N TYR A 10 9.38 2.88 14.35
CA TYR A 10 8.66 4.09 14.77
C TYR A 10 8.78 5.22 13.75
N VAL A 11 9.97 5.48 13.23
CA VAL A 11 10.17 6.55 12.22
C VAL A 11 9.34 6.26 10.98
N VAL A 12 9.36 5.03 10.48
CA VAL A 12 8.58 4.64 9.29
C VAL A 12 7.08 4.76 9.56
N ALA A 13 6.59 4.25 10.70
CA ALA A 13 5.17 4.29 11.04
C ALA A 13 4.65 5.75 11.15
N PHE A 14 5.34 6.59 11.90
CA PHE A 14 4.94 8.00 12.07
C PHE A 14 5.08 8.80 10.78
N ALA A 15 6.13 8.59 9.99
CA ALA A 15 6.30 9.26 8.71
C ALA A 15 5.16 8.87 7.74
N ASN A 16 4.83 7.58 7.66
CA ASN A 16 3.72 7.09 6.82
C ASN A 16 2.38 7.69 7.26
N SER A 17 2.03 7.60 8.55
CA SER A 17 0.77 8.13 9.06
C SER A 17 0.67 9.66 8.91
N SER A 18 1.77 10.38 9.08
CA SER A 18 1.80 11.83 8.87
C SER A 18 1.57 12.18 7.41
N PHE A 19 2.20 11.45 6.50
CA PHE A 19 2.00 11.64 5.06
C PHE A 19 0.56 11.32 4.65
N GLU A 20 -0.02 10.22 5.13
CA GLU A 20 -1.41 9.85 4.87
C GLU A 20 -2.39 10.91 5.37
N ALA A 21 -2.17 11.45 6.57
CA ALA A 21 -3.01 12.51 7.11
C ALA A 21 -2.95 13.79 6.26
N LEU A 22 -1.74 14.21 5.86
CA LEU A 22 -1.55 15.39 5.00
C LEU A 22 -2.17 15.18 3.61
N ALA A 23 -1.95 14.01 3.01
CA ALA A 23 -2.52 13.65 1.72
C ALA A 23 -4.05 13.61 1.81
N GLY A 24 -4.61 13.03 2.87
CA GLY A 24 -6.05 13.01 3.12
C GLY A 24 -6.66 14.39 3.19
N ILE A 25 -6.05 15.31 3.94
CA ILE A 25 -6.51 16.71 4.01
C ILE A 25 -6.51 17.34 2.61
N GLY A 26 -5.44 17.16 1.83
CA GLY A 26 -5.34 17.67 0.46
C GLY A 26 -6.43 17.12 -0.46
N VAL A 27 -6.64 15.80 -0.42
CA VAL A 27 -7.67 15.12 -1.23
C VAL A 27 -9.07 15.61 -0.85
N PHE A 28 -9.43 15.64 0.43
CA PHE A 28 -10.75 16.08 0.86
C PHE A 28 -10.99 17.57 0.61
N ALA A 29 -9.96 18.41 0.70
CA ALA A 29 -10.07 19.82 0.34
C ALA A 29 -10.35 20.01 -1.14
N THR A 30 -9.69 19.25 -2.02
CA THR A 30 -9.93 19.31 -3.47
C THR A 30 -11.29 18.74 -3.86
N LEU A 31 -11.74 17.66 -3.25
CA LEU A 31 -13.09 17.13 -3.44
C LEU A 31 -14.17 18.09 -2.96
N GLY A 32 -13.97 18.72 -1.81
CA GLY A 32 -14.86 19.77 -1.30
C GLY A 32 -14.98 20.96 -2.26
N PHE A 33 -13.85 21.41 -2.79
CA PHE A 33 -13.84 22.47 -3.81
C PHE A 33 -14.59 22.06 -5.08
N LEU A 34 -14.38 20.86 -5.58
CA LEU A 34 -15.05 20.34 -6.76
C LEU A 34 -16.58 20.22 -6.53
N ALA A 35 -17.00 19.70 -5.38
CA ALA A 35 -18.40 19.58 -5.01
C ALA A 35 -19.12 20.95 -4.98
N VAL A 36 -18.49 21.94 -4.34
CA VAL A 36 -19.04 23.31 -4.29
C VAL A 36 -19.10 23.95 -5.68
N SER A 37 -18.05 23.79 -6.48
CA SER A 37 -17.97 24.39 -7.82
C SER A 37 -18.95 23.75 -8.82
N SER A 38 -19.27 22.46 -8.66
CA SER A 38 -20.22 21.73 -9.51
C SER A 38 -21.64 21.69 -8.97
N GLY A 39 -21.89 22.22 -7.77
CA GLY A 39 -23.21 22.18 -7.12
C GLY A 39 -23.69 20.78 -6.72
N GLN A 40 -22.76 19.82 -6.58
CA GLN A 40 -23.02 18.44 -6.21
C GLN A 40 -22.67 18.16 -4.75
N GLN A 41 -23.18 17.07 -4.19
CA GLN A 41 -22.76 16.63 -2.86
C GLN A 41 -21.36 15.99 -2.93
N VAL A 42 -20.57 16.16 -1.87
CA VAL A 42 -19.20 15.57 -1.80
C VAL A 42 -19.22 14.06 -2.01
N GLY A 43 -20.30 13.37 -1.56
CA GLY A 43 -20.48 11.94 -1.76
C GLY A 43 -20.62 11.51 -3.22
N ASP A 44 -21.20 12.37 -4.06
CA ASP A 44 -21.42 12.10 -5.48
C ASP A 44 -20.15 12.32 -6.31
N VAL A 45 -19.26 13.19 -5.80
CA VAL A 45 -17.95 13.52 -6.44
C VAL A 45 -16.83 12.64 -5.92
N ALA A 46 -16.98 12.08 -4.71
CA ALA A 46 -16.01 11.24 -4.05
C ALA A 46 -16.02 9.80 -4.62
N GLU A 47 -15.72 9.65 -5.89
CA GLU A 47 -15.37 8.35 -6.43
C GLU A 47 -14.03 7.91 -5.81
N GLY A 48 -14.01 6.73 -5.18
CA GLY A 48 -12.79 6.15 -4.63
C GLY A 48 -11.88 5.56 -5.71
N GLY A 49 -10.65 5.27 -5.34
CA GLY A 49 -9.74 4.50 -6.17
C GLY A 49 -9.34 5.18 -7.49
N ILE A 50 -9.55 4.48 -8.58
CA ILE A 50 -9.13 4.87 -9.94
C ILE A 50 -9.87 6.11 -10.43
N GLY A 51 -11.16 6.22 -10.15
CA GLY A 51 -11.98 7.38 -10.54
C GLY A 51 -11.44 8.68 -9.96
N LEU A 52 -11.03 8.67 -8.71
CA LEU A 52 -10.42 9.83 -8.07
C LEU A 52 -9.12 10.25 -8.76
N ALA A 53 -8.23 9.31 -9.04
CA ALA A 53 -6.91 9.61 -9.61
C ALA A 53 -6.98 10.03 -11.09
N PHE A 54 -7.85 9.41 -11.89
CA PHE A 54 -7.83 9.57 -13.35
C PHE A 54 -9.01 10.37 -13.92
N ILE A 55 -10.04 10.67 -13.13
CA ILE A 55 -11.17 11.49 -13.54
C ILE A 55 -11.22 12.78 -12.71
N ALA A 56 -11.32 12.67 -11.38
CA ALA A 56 -11.51 13.84 -10.53
C ALA A 56 -10.28 14.77 -10.52
N PHE A 57 -9.08 14.25 -10.29
CA PHE A 57 -7.87 15.08 -10.27
C PHE A 57 -7.55 15.75 -11.62
N PRO A 58 -7.59 15.09 -12.78
CA PRO A 58 -7.42 15.77 -14.07
C PRO A 58 -8.43 16.88 -14.30
N THR A 59 -9.69 16.66 -13.93
CA THR A 59 -10.74 17.68 -14.03
C THR A 59 -10.44 18.90 -13.18
N ILE A 60 -10.07 18.72 -11.92
CA ILE A 60 -9.71 19.81 -11.01
C ILE A 60 -8.49 20.56 -11.56
N ILE A 61 -7.45 19.84 -11.94
CA ILE A 61 -6.20 20.42 -12.46
C ILE A 61 -6.43 21.24 -13.73
N SER A 62 -7.34 20.82 -14.60
CA SER A 62 -7.65 21.54 -15.83
C SER A 62 -8.28 22.92 -15.58
N HIS A 63 -8.95 23.11 -14.44
CA HIS A 63 -9.57 24.38 -14.04
C HIS A 63 -8.63 25.27 -13.20
N MET A 64 -7.45 24.79 -12.83
CA MET A 64 -6.51 25.55 -12.02
C MET A 64 -5.63 26.50 -12.85
N PRO A 65 -5.33 27.73 -12.39
CA PRO A 65 -4.30 28.55 -13.02
C PRO A 65 -2.94 27.85 -12.92
N GLY A 66 -2.27 27.65 -14.05
CA GLY A 66 -1.01 26.87 -14.13
C GLY A 66 -1.21 25.34 -14.04
N GLY A 67 -2.42 24.85 -14.23
CA GLY A 67 -2.78 23.44 -14.12
C GLY A 67 -1.92 22.51 -15.00
N THR A 68 -1.49 22.95 -16.16
CA THR A 68 -0.61 22.13 -17.02
C THR A 68 0.71 21.77 -16.32
N VAL A 69 1.40 22.74 -15.74
CA VAL A 69 2.67 22.48 -15.05
C VAL A 69 2.45 21.63 -13.80
N PHE A 70 1.43 21.99 -13.01
CA PHE A 70 1.07 21.23 -11.83
C PHE A 70 0.69 19.78 -12.19
N GLY A 71 -0.09 19.56 -13.23
CA GLY A 71 -0.50 18.24 -13.70
C GLY A 71 0.69 17.38 -14.11
N VAL A 72 1.63 17.91 -14.87
CA VAL A 72 2.85 17.17 -15.25
C VAL A 72 3.65 16.73 -14.02
N VAL A 73 3.84 17.62 -13.05
CA VAL A 73 4.56 17.29 -11.81
C VAL A 73 3.78 16.28 -10.98
N PHE A 74 2.49 16.49 -10.80
CA PHE A 74 1.62 15.62 -9.99
C PHE A 74 1.58 14.19 -10.56
N PHE A 75 1.23 14.03 -11.85
CA PHE A 75 1.17 12.71 -12.47
C PHE A 75 2.54 12.08 -12.65
N GLY A 76 3.60 12.88 -12.84
CA GLY A 76 4.97 12.40 -12.84
C GLY A 76 5.38 11.80 -11.48
N CYS A 77 5.08 12.50 -10.39
CA CYS A 77 5.31 11.98 -9.03
C CYS A 77 4.46 10.72 -8.76
N LEU A 78 3.19 10.71 -9.17
CA LEU A 78 2.31 9.57 -9.03
C LEU A 78 2.84 8.34 -9.79
N ALA A 79 3.31 8.52 -11.01
CA ALA A 79 3.91 7.45 -11.81
C ALA A 79 5.18 6.88 -11.17
N ILE A 80 6.08 7.74 -10.69
CA ILE A 80 7.30 7.32 -9.99
C ILE A 80 6.96 6.58 -8.70
N ALA A 81 6.02 7.09 -7.91
CA ALA A 81 5.56 6.45 -6.68
C ALA A 81 4.94 5.07 -6.97
N GLY A 82 4.10 4.95 -7.99
CA GLY A 82 3.52 3.68 -8.43
C GLY A 82 4.58 2.67 -8.88
N LEU A 83 5.54 3.09 -9.69
CA LEU A 83 6.63 2.23 -10.16
C LEU A 83 7.50 1.72 -8.99
N THR A 84 7.89 2.59 -8.07
CA THR A 84 8.71 2.21 -6.91
C THR A 84 7.98 1.26 -5.98
N SER A 85 6.68 1.47 -5.76
CA SER A 85 5.82 0.58 -4.99
C SER A 85 5.70 -0.79 -5.66
N GLN A 86 5.43 -0.82 -6.95
CA GLN A 86 5.31 -2.06 -7.73
C GLN A 86 6.62 -2.88 -7.69
N ILE A 87 7.77 -2.23 -7.88
CA ILE A 87 9.08 -2.91 -7.79
C ILE A 87 9.25 -3.55 -6.41
N SER A 88 8.88 -2.85 -5.34
CA SER A 88 9.01 -3.36 -3.97
C SER A 88 8.15 -4.60 -3.72
N VAL A 89 6.89 -4.59 -4.18
CA VAL A 89 5.97 -5.74 -4.04
C VAL A 89 6.46 -6.94 -4.84
N VAL A 90 6.88 -6.71 -6.09
CA VAL A 90 7.38 -7.79 -6.97
C VAL A 90 8.68 -8.39 -6.41
N GLU A 91 9.58 -7.59 -5.83
CA GLU A 91 10.83 -8.09 -5.23
C GLU A 91 10.57 -9.04 -4.06
N VAL A 92 9.51 -8.82 -3.27
CA VAL A 92 9.11 -9.76 -2.20
C VAL A 92 8.75 -11.13 -2.78
N CYS A 93 7.96 -11.15 -3.86
CA CYS A 93 7.58 -12.39 -4.54
C CYS A 93 8.81 -13.10 -5.16
N ILE A 94 9.72 -12.33 -5.78
CA ILE A 94 10.97 -12.85 -6.35
C ILE A 94 11.83 -13.47 -5.25
N ALA A 95 11.97 -12.80 -4.11
CA ALA A 95 12.75 -13.30 -2.98
C ALA A 95 12.15 -14.60 -2.44
N ALA A 96 10.83 -14.68 -2.27
CA ALA A 96 10.14 -15.87 -1.79
C ALA A 96 10.34 -17.08 -2.73
N ILE A 97 10.22 -16.88 -4.05
CA ILE A 97 10.46 -17.95 -5.03
C ILE A 97 11.92 -18.37 -5.05
N ARG A 98 12.83 -17.40 -5.01
CA ARG A 98 14.26 -17.68 -4.97
C ARG A 98 14.66 -18.52 -3.74
N ASP A 99 14.15 -18.14 -2.58
CA ASP A 99 14.49 -18.82 -1.32
C ASP A 99 13.86 -20.23 -1.25
N LYS A 100 12.67 -20.40 -1.82
CA LYS A 100 11.98 -21.71 -1.84
C LYS A 100 12.59 -22.69 -2.84
N PHE A 101 12.97 -22.24 -4.03
CA PHE A 101 13.41 -23.10 -5.12
C PHE A 101 14.91 -23.03 -5.40
N GLY A 102 15.66 -22.18 -4.69
CA GLY A 102 17.12 -22.02 -4.91
C GLY A 102 17.49 -21.44 -6.28
N LEU A 103 16.57 -20.71 -6.92
CA LEU A 103 16.76 -20.20 -8.28
C LEU A 103 17.69 -19.01 -8.33
N ALA A 104 18.40 -18.85 -9.46
CA ALA A 104 19.09 -17.62 -9.76
C ALA A 104 18.12 -16.44 -9.83
N ARG A 105 18.56 -15.23 -9.44
CA ARG A 105 17.73 -14.02 -9.37
C ARG A 105 16.95 -13.78 -10.66
N TRP A 106 17.60 -13.90 -11.82
CA TRP A 106 16.96 -13.69 -13.11
C TRP A 106 15.86 -14.70 -13.41
N ALA A 107 16.07 -15.98 -13.10
CA ALA A 107 15.08 -17.02 -13.30
C ALA A 107 13.87 -16.82 -12.38
N ALA A 108 14.07 -16.46 -11.12
CA ALA A 108 13.00 -16.13 -10.19
C ALA A 108 12.23 -14.87 -10.64
N ALA A 109 12.95 -13.82 -11.09
CA ALA A 109 12.32 -12.62 -11.61
C ALA A 109 11.44 -12.92 -12.84
N THR A 110 11.94 -13.68 -13.80
CA THR A 110 11.18 -14.09 -14.99
C THR A 110 9.95 -14.92 -14.61
N ALA A 111 10.09 -15.84 -13.66
CA ALA A 111 8.98 -16.68 -13.19
C ALA A 111 7.84 -15.88 -12.52
N VAL A 112 8.16 -14.73 -11.91
CA VAL A 112 7.14 -13.84 -11.32
C VAL A 112 6.60 -12.84 -12.35
N ILE A 113 7.50 -12.15 -13.06
CA ILE A 113 7.10 -11.01 -13.92
C ILE A 113 6.37 -11.48 -15.17
N LEU A 114 6.79 -12.60 -15.78
CA LEU A 114 6.19 -13.05 -17.05
C LEU A 114 4.71 -13.41 -16.92
N PRO A 115 4.27 -14.22 -15.92
CA PRO A 115 2.84 -14.49 -15.73
C PRO A 115 2.03 -13.24 -15.41
N LEU A 116 2.58 -12.32 -14.58
CA LEU A 116 1.91 -11.05 -14.27
C LEU A 116 1.75 -10.17 -15.51
N LEU A 117 2.78 -10.10 -16.35
CA LEU A 117 2.73 -9.34 -17.61
C LEU A 117 1.67 -9.92 -18.56
N ILE A 118 1.66 -11.24 -18.74
CA ILE A 118 0.68 -11.93 -19.60
C ILE A 118 -0.74 -11.67 -19.06
N ALA A 119 -0.97 -11.87 -17.79
CA ALA A 119 -2.27 -11.61 -17.16
C ALA A 119 -2.71 -10.15 -17.33
N SER A 120 -1.80 -9.21 -17.13
CA SER A 120 -2.06 -7.78 -17.29
C SER A 120 -2.47 -7.44 -18.75
N ILE A 121 -1.74 -7.96 -19.74
CA ILE A 121 -2.05 -7.73 -21.16
C ILE A 121 -3.37 -8.37 -21.58
N LEU A 122 -3.75 -9.49 -20.99
CA LEU A 122 -5.00 -10.17 -21.34
C LEU A 122 -6.23 -9.55 -20.65
N LEU A 123 -6.09 -9.04 -19.44
CA LEU A 123 -7.22 -8.58 -18.63
C LEU A 123 -7.53 -7.09 -18.81
N PHE A 124 -6.51 -6.23 -18.86
CA PHE A 124 -6.74 -4.78 -18.76
C PHE A 124 -6.98 -4.03 -20.07
N PRO A 125 -6.49 -4.43 -21.27
CA PRO A 125 -6.76 -3.71 -22.52
C PRO A 125 -8.17 -3.92 -23.08
N THR A 126 -9.01 -4.72 -22.42
CA THR A 126 -10.40 -4.98 -22.84
C THR A 126 -11.33 -3.82 -22.47
N SER A 127 -12.48 -3.71 -23.10
CA SER A 127 -13.52 -2.72 -22.77
C SER A 127 -14.03 -2.83 -21.32
N THR A 128 -13.85 -4.00 -20.71
CA THR A 128 -14.18 -4.27 -19.29
C THR A 128 -13.00 -4.11 -18.35
N GLY A 129 -11.84 -3.66 -18.84
CA GLY A 129 -10.60 -3.58 -18.08
C GLY A 129 -10.69 -2.69 -16.84
N SER A 130 -11.36 -1.54 -16.94
CA SER A 130 -11.59 -0.64 -15.79
C SER A 130 -12.45 -1.31 -14.70
N SER A 131 -13.55 -1.94 -15.09
CA SER A 131 -14.41 -2.66 -14.14
C SER A 131 -13.69 -3.86 -13.50
N THR A 132 -12.87 -4.56 -14.29
CA THR A 132 -12.02 -5.65 -13.77
C THR A 132 -11.02 -5.13 -12.74
N LEU A 133 -10.40 -3.99 -13.01
CA LEU A 133 -9.45 -3.35 -12.09
C LEU A 133 -10.13 -2.92 -10.79
N ASP A 134 -11.33 -2.32 -10.85
CA ASP A 134 -12.12 -1.93 -9.68
C ASP A 134 -12.52 -3.15 -8.83
N ILE A 135 -12.90 -4.25 -9.45
CA ILE A 135 -13.21 -5.50 -8.77
C ILE A 135 -11.96 -6.04 -8.05
N PHE A 136 -10.83 -6.12 -8.76
CA PHE A 136 -9.57 -6.57 -8.15
C PHE A 136 -9.16 -5.67 -6.99
N ASP A 137 -9.19 -4.35 -7.16
CA ASP A 137 -8.86 -3.39 -6.12
C ASP A 137 -9.73 -3.60 -4.89
N LYS A 138 -11.05 -3.64 -5.06
CA LYS A 138 -12.00 -3.82 -3.96
C LYS A 138 -11.80 -5.14 -3.21
N PHE A 139 -11.68 -6.25 -3.93
CA PHE A 139 -11.56 -7.56 -3.27
C PHE A 139 -10.17 -7.84 -2.73
N VAL A 140 -9.12 -7.49 -3.47
CA VAL A 140 -7.73 -7.76 -3.05
C VAL A 140 -7.30 -6.78 -1.95
N CYS A 141 -7.56 -5.48 -2.12
CA CYS A 141 -7.13 -4.49 -1.14
C CYS A 141 -8.01 -4.52 0.12
N SER A 142 -9.34 -4.56 -0.02
CA SER A 142 -10.23 -4.47 1.15
C SER A 142 -10.37 -5.78 1.91
N ILE A 143 -10.31 -6.92 1.24
CA ILE A 143 -10.53 -8.22 1.87
C ILE A 143 -9.24 -9.05 1.92
N GLY A 144 -8.54 -9.14 0.78
CA GLY A 144 -7.39 -10.03 0.64
C GLY A 144 -6.21 -9.64 1.55
N ILE A 145 -5.81 -8.37 1.51
CA ILE A 145 -4.67 -7.88 2.31
C ILE A 145 -5.00 -7.94 3.80
N VAL A 146 -6.19 -7.49 4.19
CA VAL A 146 -6.62 -7.49 5.59
C VAL A 146 -6.71 -8.92 6.14
N SER A 147 -7.35 -9.84 5.42
CA SER A 147 -7.45 -11.24 5.84
C SER A 147 -6.09 -11.92 5.92
N ALA A 148 -5.19 -11.67 4.96
CA ALA A 148 -3.83 -12.20 4.99
C ALA A 148 -3.03 -11.67 6.20
N ALA A 149 -3.17 -10.39 6.53
CA ALA A 149 -2.54 -9.78 7.70
C ALA A 149 -3.06 -10.39 9.01
N ILE A 150 -4.38 -10.57 9.14
CA ILE A 150 -4.99 -11.21 10.32
C ILE A 150 -4.48 -12.65 10.46
N VAL A 151 -4.52 -13.45 9.39
CA VAL A 151 -4.05 -14.84 9.41
C VAL A 151 -2.57 -14.92 9.79
N ALA A 152 -1.72 -14.07 9.22
CA ALA A 152 -0.30 -14.02 9.54
C ALA A 152 -0.07 -13.68 11.02
N MET A 153 -0.77 -12.67 11.54
CA MET A 153 -0.66 -12.28 12.95
C MET A 153 -1.17 -13.35 13.90
N MET A 154 -2.31 -13.95 13.62
CA MET A 154 -2.85 -15.05 14.43
C MET A 154 -1.92 -16.26 14.42
N THR A 155 -1.37 -16.61 13.27
CA THR A 155 -0.43 -17.74 13.14
C THR A 155 0.83 -17.50 13.98
N ILE A 156 1.43 -16.32 13.89
CA ILE A 156 2.65 -15.99 14.64
C ILE A 156 2.38 -15.86 16.14
N SER A 157 1.26 -15.23 16.51
CA SER A 157 0.94 -14.94 17.91
C SER A 157 0.42 -16.17 18.66
N TRP A 158 -0.56 -16.85 18.09
CA TRP A 158 -1.32 -17.91 18.75
C TRP A 158 -0.92 -19.30 18.28
N GLY A 159 -0.67 -19.47 16.97
CA GLY A 159 -0.29 -20.77 16.41
C GLY A 159 1.13 -21.19 16.79
N LEU A 160 2.11 -20.37 16.47
CA LEU A 160 3.53 -20.67 16.66
C LEU A 160 4.09 -20.18 18.02
N HIS A 161 3.38 -19.31 18.72
CA HIS A 161 3.84 -18.69 19.98
C HIS A 161 5.22 -18.02 19.91
N HIS A 162 5.60 -17.52 18.73
CA HIS A 162 6.94 -16.97 18.46
C HIS A 162 7.13 -15.50 18.89
N LEU A 163 6.12 -14.85 19.49
CA LEU A 163 6.23 -13.47 19.97
C LEU A 163 7.40 -13.25 20.96
N PRO A 164 7.68 -14.16 21.94
CA PRO A 164 8.82 -13.98 22.82
C PRO A 164 10.16 -14.00 22.07
N ILE A 165 10.30 -14.85 21.06
CA ILE A 165 11.52 -14.97 20.24
C ILE A 165 11.70 -13.68 19.43
N LEU A 166 10.64 -13.20 18.78
CA LEU A 166 10.65 -11.94 18.04
C LEU A 166 10.99 -10.75 18.94
N GLN A 167 10.40 -10.69 20.12
CA GLN A 167 10.69 -9.65 21.11
C GLN A 167 12.17 -9.65 21.52
N THR A 168 12.73 -10.83 21.79
CA THR A 168 14.15 -10.98 22.14
C THR A 168 15.04 -10.51 20.99
N HIS A 169 14.71 -10.89 19.78
CA HIS A 169 15.45 -10.47 18.59
C HIS A 169 15.40 -8.95 18.36
N LEU A 170 14.21 -8.35 18.47
CA LEU A 170 14.02 -6.90 18.36
C LEU A 170 14.82 -6.16 19.44
N ASN A 171 14.79 -6.65 20.69
CA ASN A 171 15.51 -6.03 21.80
C ASN A 171 17.03 -6.19 21.70
N ALA A 172 17.52 -7.25 21.07
CA ALA A 172 18.95 -7.45 20.85
C ALA A 172 19.53 -6.46 19.82
N LEU A 173 18.74 -6.04 18.85
CA LEU A 173 19.15 -5.16 17.75
C LEU A 173 18.78 -3.70 17.95
N SER A 174 18.02 -3.36 19.01
CA SER A 174 17.45 -2.03 19.19
C SER A 174 17.92 -1.36 20.49
N SER A 175 18.09 -0.04 20.45
CA SER A 175 18.39 0.77 21.63
C SER A 175 17.18 0.95 22.55
N ARG A 176 15.96 0.90 22.01
CA ARG A 176 14.71 0.92 22.77
C ARG A 176 14.18 -0.50 22.88
N ARG A 177 13.86 -0.91 24.11
CA ARG A 177 13.31 -2.23 24.40
C ARG A 177 11.80 -2.22 24.28
N VAL A 178 11.25 -3.21 23.57
CA VAL A 178 9.82 -3.49 23.56
C VAL A 178 9.48 -4.49 24.65
N GLY A 179 8.38 -4.24 25.38
CA GLY A 179 7.95 -5.04 26.52
C GLY A 179 6.63 -5.76 26.27
N TRP A 180 5.96 -6.11 27.36
CA TRP A 180 4.64 -6.75 27.35
C TRP A 180 3.56 -5.94 26.56
N PRO A 181 3.50 -4.60 26.64
CA PRO A 181 2.52 -3.83 25.87
C PRO A 181 2.60 -4.07 24.37
N TRP A 182 3.82 -4.20 23.82
CA TRP A 182 4.02 -4.51 22.41
C TRP A 182 3.45 -5.89 22.05
N ARG A 183 3.67 -6.90 22.90
CA ARG A 183 3.11 -8.24 22.68
C ARG A 183 1.59 -8.22 22.73
N PHE A 184 0.99 -7.49 23.66
CA PHE A 184 -0.46 -7.32 23.76
C PHE A 184 -1.03 -6.63 22.51
N CYS A 185 -0.40 -5.56 22.06
CA CYS A 185 -0.82 -4.87 20.82
C CYS A 185 -0.78 -5.80 19.60
N VAL A 186 0.31 -6.54 19.41
CA VAL A 186 0.46 -7.43 18.25
C VAL A 186 -0.47 -8.64 18.33
N SER A 187 -0.70 -9.22 19.52
CA SER A 187 -1.48 -10.45 19.68
C SER A 187 -2.99 -10.23 19.71
N LEU A 188 -3.45 -9.09 20.20
CA LEU A 188 -4.87 -8.84 20.43
C LEU A 188 -5.37 -7.56 19.74
N LEU A 189 -4.70 -6.44 20.01
CA LEU A 189 -5.20 -5.13 19.54
C LEU A 189 -5.18 -5.03 18.02
N THR A 190 -4.08 -5.42 17.39
CA THR A 190 -3.95 -5.31 15.92
C THR A 190 -4.92 -6.23 15.18
N PRO A 191 -5.06 -7.54 15.52
CA PRO A 191 -6.08 -8.39 14.89
C PRO A 191 -7.52 -7.95 15.16
N ALA A 192 -7.79 -7.25 16.27
CA ALA A 192 -9.12 -6.78 16.61
C ALA A 192 -9.52 -5.48 15.90
N VAL A 193 -8.53 -4.69 15.47
CA VAL A 193 -8.74 -3.41 14.76
C VAL A 193 -8.75 -3.61 13.24
N LEU A 194 -8.05 -4.62 12.72
CA LEU A 194 -8.04 -5.01 11.31
C LEU A 194 -9.36 -5.67 10.90
#